data_ff349e3aad98ffb57c6dc2cdc7114a6b
#
_entry.id   ff349e3aad98ffb57c6dc2cdc7114a6b
#
_cell.length_a   1.000
_cell.length_b   1.000
_cell.length_c   1.000
_cell.angle_alpha   90.00
_cell.angle_beta   90.00
_cell.angle_gamma   90.00
#
_symmetry.space_group_name_H-M   'P 1'
#
loop_
_entity.id
_entity.type
_entity.pdbx_description
1 polymer ?
#
loop_
_entity_poly.entity_id
_entity_poly.type
_entity_poly.pdbx_seq_one_letter_code
_entity_poly.pdbx_strand_id
1 'polypeptide(L)'
;MKALVLTSPLLLLTGCVQTPLPQSEQALDWHTFGVESALEGKMALSEARLLKLAEPRNLSANLLASYQAGYQEGKQQYCQQNAYMLGVIGKPYYGICDDVDPFFKQDYISGQMSTAGGL
;
A
#
# COMPACT_ATOMS: atom_id res chain seq x y z
N MET A 1 38.01 37.56 -20.11
CA MET A 1 37.75 36.22 -19.52
C MET A 1 36.33 36.18 -19.05
N LYS A 2 35.47 35.49 -19.79
CA LYS A 2 34.07 35.32 -19.41
C LYS A 2 33.93 33.99 -18.68
N ALA A 3 33.62 34.04 -17.39
CA ALA A 3 33.31 32.84 -16.61
C ALA A 3 31.88 32.40 -16.98
N LEU A 4 31.75 31.25 -17.64
CA LEU A 4 30.50 30.57 -17.88
C LEU A 4 30.08 29.86 -16.57
N VAL A 5 29.10 30.44 -15.88
CA VAL A 5 28.44 29.77 -14.77
C VAL A 5 27.42 28.82 -15.35
N LEU A 6 27.76 27.52 -15.37
CA LEU A 6 26.81 26.47 -15.70
C LEU A 6 25.93 26.21 -14.47
N THR A 7 24.76 26.84 -14.44
CA THR A 7 23.69 26.48 -13.51
C THR A 7 23.03 25.19 -13.97
N SER A 8 23.40 24.08 -13.34
CA SER A 8 22.76 22.79 -13.57
C SER A 8 21.40 22.76 -12.86
N PRO A 9 20.28 22.57 -13.57
CA PRO A 9 18.99 22.41 -12.89
C PRO A 9 18.95 21.05 -12.21
N LEU A 10 18.84 21.06 -10.89
CA LEU A 10 18.60 19.88 -10.06
C LEU A 10 17.15 19.44 -10.28
N LEU A 11 16.95 18.47 -11.18
CA LEU A 11 15.65 17.81 -11.38
C LEU A 11 15.35 16.96 -10.15
N LEU A 12 14.47 17.48 -9.29
CA LEU A 12 13.85 16.71 -8.22
C LEU A 12 12.87 15.73 -8.85
N LEU A 13 13.33 14.51 -9.09
CA LEU A 13 12.46 13.39 -9.46
C LEU A 13 11.70 12.95 -8.21
N THR A 14 10.50 13.51 -8.01
CA THR A 14 9.53 12.96 -7.06
C THR A 14 8.95 11.69 -7.68
N GLY A 15 9.66 10.58 -7.54
CA GLY A 15 9.15 9.28 -7.95
C GLY A 15 8.09 8.81 -6.95
N CYS A 16 6.88 8.46 -7.44
CA CYS A 16 5.95 7.66 -6.66
C CYS A 16 6.62 6.31 -6.38
N VAL A 17 6.94 6.02 -5.11
CA VAL A 17 7.45 4.72 -4.71
C VAL A 17 6.30 3.73 -4.73
N GLN A 18 6.09 3.09 -5.87
CA GLN A 18 5.23 1.91 -5.95
C GLN A 18 6.07 0.71 -5.58
N THR A 19 5.61 -0.07 -4.60
CA THR A 19 6.26 -1.34 -4.27
C THR A 19 6.20 -2.23 -5.51
N PRO A 20 7.33 -2.57 -6.13
CA PRO A 20 7.32 -3.38 -7.34
C PRO A 20 6.87 -4.81 -7.02
N LEU A 21 6.29 -5.49 -8.01
CA LEU A 21 6.00 -6.91 -7.89
C LEU A 21 7.28 -7.71 -7.64
N PRO A 22 7.21 -8.80 -6.83
CA PRO A 22 8.35 -9.69 -6.67
C PRO A 22 8.84 -10.20 -8.02
N GLN A 23 10.15 -10.19 -8.22
CA GLN A 23 10.78 -10.70 -9.45
C GLN A 23 11.07 -12.20 -9.38
N SER A 24 10.97 -12.80 -8.20
CA SER A 24 11.17 -14.22 -7.98
C SER A 24 9.89 -15.03 -8.21
N GLU A 25 10.06 -16.32 -8.38
CA GLU A 25 8.96 -17.31 -8.46
C GLU A 25 8.80 -18.07 -7.14
N GLN A 26 9.33 -17.53 -6.04
CA GLN A 26 9.20 -18.15 -4.73
C GLN A 26 7.90 -17.71 -4.05
N ALA A 27 7.13 -18.68 -3.59
CA ALA A 27 5.85 -18.44 -2.91
C ALA A 27 5.99 -17.52 -1.68
N LEU A 28 7.10 -17.64 -0.95
CA LEU A 28 7.37 -16.80 0.23
C LEU A 28 7.46 -15.32 -0.13
N ASP A 29 8.11 -14.98 -1.24
CA ASP A 29 8.25 -13.57 -1.66
C ASP A 29 6.88 -12.96 -2.02
N TRP A 30 6.02 -13.75 -2.66
CA TRP A 30 4.67 -13.33 -2.99
C TRP A 30 3.75 -13.23 -1.77
N HIS A 31 3.93 -14.12 -0.81
CA HIS A 31 3.24 -14.02 0.48
C HIS A 31 3.66 -12.75 1.21
N THR A 32 4.96 -12.51 1.34
CA THR A 32 5.50 -11.29 1.97
C THR A 32 5.00 -10.03 1.28
N PHE A 33 5.00 -10.01 -0.05
CA PHE A 33 4.45 -8.89 -0.83
C PHE A 33 2.97 -8.63 -0.51
N GLY A 34 2.18 -9.69 -0.34
CA GLY A 34 0.78 -9.59 0.08
C GLY A 34 0.65 -8.98 1.48
N VAL A 35 1.41 -9.48 2.45
CA VAL A 35 1.42 -8.96 3.83
C VAL A 35 1.77 -7.48 3.85
N GLU A 36 2.87 -7.10 3.21
CA GLU A 36 3.35 -5.72 3.18
C GLU A 36 2.35 -4.78 2.50
N SER A 37 1.76 -5.21 1.38
CA SER A 37 0.74 -4.42 0.66
C SER A 37 -0.46 -4.12 1.57
N ALA A 38 -0.93 -5.11 2.31
CA ALA A 38 -2.05 -4.94 3.24
C ALA A 38 -1.66 -4.08 4.45
N LEU A 39 -0.46 -4.24 5.00
CA LEU A 39 0.04 -3.43 6.12
C LEU A 39 0.22 -1.95 5.75
N GLU A 40 0.42 -1.66 4.46
CA GLU A 40 0.40 -0.29 3.94
C GLU A 40 -1.03 0.25 3.70
N GLY A 41 -2.05 -0.54 3.98
CA GLY A 41 -3.45 -0.19 3.77
C GLY A 41 -3.91 -0.22 2.32
N LYS A 42 -3.11 -0.77 1.42
CA LYS A 42 -3.46 -0.87 -0.01
C LYS A 42 -4.58 -1.89 -0.22
N MET A 43 -5.47 -1.61 -1.16
CA MET A 43 -6.49 -2.56 -1.57
C MET A 43 -5.86 -3.75 -2.31
N ALA A 44 -6.47 -4.93 -2.15
CA ALA A 44 -5.98 -6.13 -2.83
C ALA A 44 -5.99 -5.95 -4.35
N LEU A 45 -4.91 -6.41 -4.98
CA LEU A 45 -4.87 -6.54 -6.43
C LEU A 45 -5.68 -7.77 -6.85
N SER A 46 -6.54 -7.61 -7.85
CA SER A 46 -7.23 -8.73 -8.46
C SER A 46 -6.24 -9.65 -9.19
N GLU A 47 -6.62 -10.91 -9.37
CA GLU A 47 -5.83 -11.85 -10.16
C GLU A 47 -5.54 -11.30 -11.57
N ALA A 48 -6.56 -10.78 -12.25
CA ALA A 48 -6.39 -10.20 -13.57
C ALA A 48 -5.39 -9.03 -13.57
N ARG A 49 -5.40 -8.21 -12.53
CA ARG A 49 -4.46 -7.08 -12.40
C ARG A 49 -3.04 -7.57 -12.15
N LEU A 50 -2.86 -8.58 -11.29
CA LEU A 50 -1.55 -9.19 -11.03
C LEU A 50 -0.95 -9.80 -12.29
N LEU A 51 -1.75 -10.56 -13.05
CA LEU A 51 -1.32 -11.17 -14.31
C LEU A 51 -0.87 -10.10 -15.31
N LYS A 52 -1.63 -9.03 -15.43
CA LYS A 52 -1.30 -7.92 -16.33
C LYS A 52 -0.02 -7.20 -15.92
N LEU A 53 0.15 -6.91 -14.63
CA LEU A 53 1.34 -6.24 -14.11
C LEU A 53 2.59 -7.10 -14.22
N ALA A 54 2.46 -8.41 -14.20
CA ALA A 54 3.58 -9.34 -14.31
C ALA A 54 4.05 -9.55 -15.74
N GLU A 55 3.24 -9.19 -16.75
CA GLU A 55 3.61 -9.38 -18.16
C GLU A 55 5.04 -8.92 -18.47
N PRO A 56 5.82 -9.66 -19.29
CA PRO A 56 5.45 -10.86 -20.03
C PRO A 56 5.55 -12.17 -19.22
N ARG A 57 5.80 -12.13 -17.90
CA ARG A 57 5.85 -13.32 -17.04
C ARG A 57 4.43 -13.88 -16.82
N ASN A 58 4.32 -15.19 -16.79
CA ASN A 58 3.10 -15.87 -16.38
C ASN A 58 3.20 -16.26 -14.91
N LEU A 59 2.26 -15.79 -14.11
CA LEU A 59 2.19 -16.18 -12.70
C LEU A 59 1.45 -17.48 -12.54
N SER A 60 2.04 -18.41 -11.78
CA SER A 60 1.37 -19.66 -11.44
C SER A 60 0.22 -19.43 -10.44
N ALA A 61 -0.73 -20.37 -10.41
CA ALA A 61 -1.81 -20.34 -9.42
C ALA A 61 -1.27 -20.37 -7.98
N ASN A 62 -0.14 -21.01 -7.74
CA ASN A 62 0.52 -21.04 -6.43
C ASN A 62 1.01 -19.65 -5.98
N LEU A 63 1.61 -18.88 -6.88
CA LEU A 63 2.06 -17.52 -6.55
C LEU A 63 0.88 -16.58 -6.27
N LEU A 64 -0.18 -16.69 -7.07
CA LEU A 64 -1.40 -15.91 -6.85
C LEU A 64 -2.04 -16.25 -5.49
N ALA A 65 -2.12 -17.54 -5.16
CA ALA A 65 -2.64 -17.98 -3.86
C ALA A 65 -1.76 -17.52 -2.71
N SER A 66 -0.45 -17.52 -2.86
CA SER A 66 0.50 -17.05 -1.86
C SER A 66 0.35 -15.55 -1.59
N TYR A 67 0.18 -14.75 -2.64
CA TYR A 67 -0.13 -13.32 -2.50
C TYR A 67 -1.43 -13.13 -1.72
N GLN A 68 -2.50 -13.83 -2.10
CA GLN A 68 -3.81 -13.70 -1.44
C GLN A 68 -3.74 -14.08 0.04
N ALA A 69 -3.05 -15.17 0.38
CA ALA A 69 -2.87 -15.61 1.76
C ALA A 69 -2.10 -14.57 2.58
N GLY A 70 -1.01 -14.04 2.04
CA GLY A 70 -0.23 -12.97 2.68
C GLY A 70 -1.04 -11.69 2.83
N TYR A 71 -1.79 -11.31 1.83
CA TYR A 71 -2.66 -10.14 1.89
C TYR A 71 -3.70 -10.26 3.01
N GLN A 72 -4.37 -11.41 3.16
CA GLN A 72 -5.34 -11.62 4.22
C GLN A 72 -4.70 -11.56 5.61
N GLU A 73 -3.50 -12.10 5.76
CA GLU A 73 -2.73 -12.00 7.01
C GLU A 73 -2.42 -10.54 7.36
N GLY A 74 -1.86 -9.79 6.42
CA GLY A 74 -1.54 -8.38 6.61
C GLY A 74 -2.78 -7.52 6.87
N LYS A 75 -3.90 -7.83 6.20
CA LYS A 75 -5.19 -7.16 6.40
C LYS A 75 -5.72 -7.37 7.82
N GLN A 76 -5.64 -8.58 8.35
CA GLN A 76 -6.03 -8.85 9.73
C GLN A 76 -5.21 -8.02 10.71
N GLN A 77 -3.90 -7.93 10.51
CA GLN A 77 -3.02 -7.11 11.34
C GLN A 77 -3.35 -5.62 11.21
N TYR A 78 -3.53 -5.13 9.99
CA TYR A 78 -3.88 -3.72 9.74
C TYR A 78 -5.18 -3.33 10.45
N CYS A 79 -6.21 -4.17 10.34
CA CYS A 79 -7.54 -3.87 10.90
C CYS A 79 -7.64 -4.03 12.43
N GLN A 80 -6.59 -4.50 13.09
CA GLN A 80 -6.46 -4.49 14.54
C GLN A 80 -5.92 -3.17 15.09
N GLN A 81 -5.43 -2.28 14.23
CA GLN A 81 -4.94 -0.97 14.65
C GLN A 81 -6.09 -0.10 15.16
N ASN A 82 -5.74 0.92 15.91
CA ASN A 82 -6.69 1.94 16.34
C ASN A 82 -7.02 2.88 15.19
N ALA A 83 -8.19 2.73 14.60
CA ALA A 83 -8.63 3.52 13.46
C ALA A 83 -8.67 5.03 13.77
N TYR A 84 -9.14 5.41 14.95
CA TYR A 84 -9.16 6.80 15.39
C TYR A 84 -7.75 7.41 15.36
N MET A 85 -6.77 6.70 15.90
CA MET A 85 -5.38 7.18 15.92
C MET A 85 -4.79 7.29 14.50
N LEU A 86 -5.13 6.37 13.60
CA LEU A 86 -4.73 6.49 12.19
C LEU A 86 -5.27 7.77 11.56
N GLY A 87 -6.52 8.14 11.89
CA GLY A 87 -7.12 9.39 11.46
C GLY A 87 -6.42 10.61 12.07
N VAL A 88 -6.12 10.57 13.37
CA VAL A 88 -5.42 11.65 14.08
C VAL A 88 -4.06 11.95 13.46
N ILE A 89 -3.27 10.92 13.16
CA ILE A 89 -1.94 11.08 12.55
C ILE A 89 -1.97 11.33 11.05
N GLY A 90 -3.15 11.32 10.43
CA GLY A 90 -3.32 11.66 9.02
C GLY A 90 -2.86 10.59 8.04
N LYS A 91 -2.77 9.33 8.44
CA LYS A 91 -2.47 8.25 7.49
C LYS A 91 -3.65 8.03 6.54
N PRO A 92 -3.42 7.88 5.22
CA PRO A 92 -4.50 7.64 4.30
C PRO A 92 -5.17 6.28 4.56
N TYR A 93 -6.49 6.22 4.40
CA TYR A 93 -7.29 5.01 4.53
C TYR A 93 -8.10 4.78 3.24
N TYR A 94 -7.96 3.61 2.64
CA TYR A 94 -8.55 3.28 1.34
C TYR A 94 -9.72 2.28 1.44
N GLY A 95 -10.17 1.96 2.64
CA GLY A 95 -11.30 1.06 2.84
C GLY A 95 -10.96 -0.41 3.06
N ILE A 96 -9.71 -0.74 3.34
CA ILE A 96 -9.26 -2.13 3.50
C ILE A 96 -10.03 -2.90 4.59
N CYS A 97 -10.54 -2.23 5.62
CA CYS A 97 -11.25 -2.86 6.74
C CYS A 97 -12.78 -2.77 6.64
N ASP A 98 -13.33 -2.15 5.59
CA ASP A 98 -14.76 -1.87 5.51
C ASP A 98 -15.64 -3.14 5.56
N ASP A 99 -15.12 -4.27 5.07
CA ASP A 99 -15.82 -5.55 5.06
C ASP A 99 -15.64 -6.39 6.33
N VAL A 100 -14.67 -6.07 7.18
CA VAL A 100 -14.38 -6.81 8.42
C VAL A 100 -14.75 -6.05 9.68
N ASP A 101 -14.76 -4.72 9.62
CA ASP A 101 -15.14 -3.85 10.74
C ASP A 101 -15.91 -2.63 10.22
N PRO A 102 -17.25 -2.63 10.32
CA PRO A 102 -18.08 -1.55 9.79
C PRO A 102 -17.85 -0.22 10.50
N PHE A 103 -17.25 -0.20 11.69
CA PHE A 103 -16.99 1.02 12.45
C PHE A 103 -15.59 1.60 12.19
N PHE A 104 -14.69 0.84 11.58
CA PHE A 104 -13.31 1.27 11.36
C PHE A 104 -13.23 2.61 10.62
N LYS A 105 -13.96 2.74 9.52
CA LYS A 105 -14.01 3.96 8.73
C LYS A 105 -14.57 5.14 9.50
N GLN A 106 -15.61 4.92 10.30
CA GLN A 106 -16.23 5.96 11.11
C GLN A 106 -15.26 6.48 12.18
N ASP A 107 -14.57 5.57 12.87
CA ASP A 107 -13.57 5.91 13.86
C ASP A 107 -12.39 6.66 13.23
N TYR A 108 -11.95 6.22 12.05
CA TYR A 108 -10.91 6.91 11.29
C TYR A 108 -11.32 8.34 10.94
N ILE A 109 -12.52 8.56 10.43
CA ILE A 109 -13.04 9.89 10.10
C ILE A 109 -13.14 10.75 11.36
N SER A 110 -13.60 10.19 12.48
CA SER A 110 -13.65 10.90 13.77
C SER A 110 -12.27 11.36 14.22
N GLY A 111 -11.24 10.54 14.02
CA GLY A 111 -9.86 10.88 14.27
C GLY A 111 -9.36 12.03 13.40
N GLN A 112 -9.66 12.00 12.12
CA GLN A 112 -9.32 13.08 11.19
C GLN A 112 -9.97 14.41 11.59
N MET A 113 -11.26 14.37 11.94
CA MET A 113 -12.02 15.55 12.33
C MET A 113 -11.54 16.13 13.65
N SER A 114 -11.03 15.33 14.57
CA SER A 114 -10.50 15.79 15.85
C SER A 114 -9.28 16.70 15.70
N THR A 115 -8.47 16.48 14.66
CA THR A 115 -7.31 17.31 14.35
C THR A 115 -7.66 18.51 13.49
N ALA A 116 -8.62 18.41 12.59
CA ALA A 116 -9.07 19.48 11.71
C ALA A 116 -9.76 20.63 12.49
N GLY A 117 -10.44 20.31 13.61
CA GLY A 117 -11.08 21.28 14.49
C GLY A 117 -10.26 21.67 15.74
N GLY A 118 -9.08 21.12 15.91
CA GLY A 118 -8.31 21.10 17.16
C GLY A 118 -7.41 22.30 17.44
N LEU A 119 -7.55 23.34 16.71
CA LEU A 119 -6.84 24.60 16.98
C LEU A 119 -7.81 25.78 16.92
#